data_b16fad6ea9290f156c805871d140e8e3
#
_entry.id   b16fad6ea9290f156c805871d140e8e3
#
_cell.length_a   1.000
_cell.length_b   1.000
_cell.length_c   1.000
_cell.angle_alpha   90.00
_cell.angle_beta   90.00
_cell.angle_gamma   90.00
#
_symmetry.space_group_name_H-M   'P 1'
#
loop_
_entity.id
_entity.type
_entity.pdbx_description
1 polymer ?
#
loop_
_entity_poly.entity_id
_entity_poly.type
_entity_poly.pdbx_seq_one_letter_code
_entity_poly.pdbx_strand_id
1 'polypeptide(L)'
;MRLAGKTAIIIGAGQSPGSGIGNGRATALRFAQEGARVMAVDSRLDSAEETAALVRADGGDCLAFEADVRKEASLAACIAAAMDRWARIDVLHYNVGVSLGGGDAGVETITEDAFDLISAINLRGCIMACKHVLPIMRAQKSGVILTISSVAAFENYPYVAYKATKAALVAFTKQVAIQNAADGVRANTILPGLMDTPMAVDTRARASNRPRDEIAAERAARVPLRGKQGSAWDVANAALFLASDEAQFITGVELPVDGGALVR
;
A
#
# COMPACT_ATOMS: atom_id res chain seq x y z
N MET A 1 -21.48 -8.05 1.80
CA MET A 1 -20.33 -7.48 1.05
C MET A 1 -20.09 -6.07 1.53
N ARG A 2 -18.96 -5.85 2.19
CA ARG A 2 -18.62 -4.59 2.91
C ARG A 2 -18.26 -3.43 1.99
N LEU A 3 -17.91 -3.71 0.72
CA LEU A 3 -17.57 -2.72 -0.31
C LEU A 3 -18.48 -2.80 -1.54
N ALA A 4 -19.69 -3.35 -1.40
CA ALA A 4 -20.63 -3.48 -2.51
C ALA A 4 -20.88 -2.14 -3.23
N GLY A 5 -20.66 -2.11 -4.55
CA GLY A 5 -20.83 -0.94 -5.40
C GLY A 5 -19.75 0.14 -5.27
N LYS A 6 -18.76 -0.01 -4.38
CA LYS A 6 -17.61 0.91 -4.27
C LYS A 6 -16.58 0.64 -5.36
N THR A 7 -15.88 1.69 -5.76
CA THR A 7 -14.75 1.62 -6.71
C THR A 7 -13.44 1.89 -5.95
N ALA A 8 -12.47 0.99 -6.09
CA ALA A 8 -11.18 1.09 -5.41
C ALA A 8 -10.01 1.08 -6.41
N ILE A 9 -9.12 2.05 -6.29
CA ILE A 9 -7.83 2.07 -6.99
C ILE A 9 -6.77 1.56 -6.02
N ILE A 10 -6.08 0.47 -6.39
CA ILE A 10 -4.99 -0.12 -5.61
C ILE A 10 -3.68 0.12 -6.35
N ILE A 11 -2.91 1.11 -5.93
CA ILE A 11 -1.60 1.42 -6.52
C ILE A 11 -0.53 0.54 -5.86
N GLY A 12 0.18 -0.24 -6.67
CA GLY A 12 1.07 -1.32 -6.25
C GLY A 12 0.32 -2.64 -6.03
N ALA A 13 -0.63 -2.95 -6.92
CA ALA A 13 -1.42 -4.17 -6.89
C ALA A 13 -0.74 -5.37 -7.56
N GLY A 14 0.36 -5.16 -8.28
CA GLY A 14 1.20 -6.23 -8.80
C GLY A 14 1.99 -6.92 -7.68
N GLN A 15 2.97 -7.71 -8.07
CA GLN A 15 3.76 -8.49 -7.12
C GLN A 15 5.24 -8.50 -7.47
N SER A 16 6.10 -8.33 -6.46
CA SER A 16 7.52 -8.59 -6.59
C SER A 16 7.77 -10.08 -6.84
N PRO A 17 8.81 -10.46 -7.60
CA PRO A 17 9.19 -11.86 -7.78
C PRO A 17 9.46 -12.55 -6.43
N GLY A 18 8.94 -13.76 -6.24
CA GLY A 18 9.13 -14.57 -5.03
C GLY A 18 7.89 -15.39 -4.67
N SER A 19 7.95 -16.04 -3.51
CA SER A 19 6.92 -16.95 -3.02
C SER A 19 5.84 -16.22 -2.21
N GLY A 20 4.60 -16.66 -2.30
CA GLY A 20 3.48 -16.10 -1.54
C GLY A 20 2.78 -14.95 -2.26
N ILE A 21 2.16 -14.05 -1.51
CA ILE A 21 1.37 -12.94 -2.04
C ILE A 21 1.82 -11.60 -1.43
N GLY A 22 1.84 -10.54 -2.24
CA GLY A 22 2.10 -9.17 -1.80
C GLY A 22 0.87 -8.48 -1.21
N ASN A 23 1.08 -7.47 -0.35
CA ASN A 23 0.00 -6.76 0.32
C ASN A 23 -1.01 -6.13 -0.65
N GLY A 24 -0.54 -5.50 -1.75
CA GLY A 24 -1.41 -4.84 -2.72
C GLY A 24 -2.26 -5.84 -3.50
N ARG A 25 -1.69 -6.97 -3.94
CA ARG A 25 -2.43 -8.06 -4.60
C ARG A 25 -3.49 -8.65 -3.65
N ALA A 26 -3.11 -8.96 -2.40
CA ALA A 26 -4.05 -9.47 -1.41
C ALA A 26 -5.19 -8.47 -1.13
N THR A 27 -4.89 -7.17 -1.08
CA THR A 27 -5.90 -6.13 -0.89
C THR A 27 -6.85 -6.04 -2.09
N ALA A 28 -6.33 -6.11 -3.32
CA ALA A 28 -7.16 -6.11 -4.53
C ALA A 28 -8.15 -7.29 -4.55
N LEU A 29 -7.66 -8.50 -4.26
CA LEU A 29 -8.49 -9.70 -4.15
C LEU A 29 -9.54 -9.56 -3.04
N ARG A 30 -9.13 -9.14 -1.83
CA ARG A 30 -10.02 -8.99 -0.70
C ARG A 30 -11.12 -7.95 -0.94
N PHE A 31 -10.79 -6.82 -1.56
CA PHE A 31 -11.76 -5.79 -1.88
C PHE A 31 -12.79 -6.26 -2.91
N ALA A 32 -12.33 -6.98 -3.94
CA ALA A 32 -13.21 -7.56 -4.95
C ALA A 32 -14.15 -8.63 -4.36
N GLN A 33 -13.64 -9.51 -3.47
CA GLN A 33 -14.45 -10.50 -2.73
C GLN A 33 -15.55 -9.85 -1.90
N GLU A 34 -15.36 -8.59 -1.50
CA GLU A 34 -16.33 -7.80 -0.74
C GLU A 34 -17.15 -6.84 -1.63
N GLY A 35 -17.14 -7.08 -2.94
CA GLY A 35 -18.02 -6.42 -3.90
C GLY A 35 -17.53 -5.09 -4.47
N ALA A 36 -16.26 -4.74 -4.26
CA ALA A 36 -15.66 -3.58 -4.90
C ALA A 36 -15.36 -3.85 -6.39
N ARG A 37 -15.51 -2.81 -7.21
CA ARG A 37 -14.87 -2.73 -8.53
C ARG A 37 -13.44 -2.26 -8.32
N VAL A 38 -12.45 -2.97 -8.84
CA VAL A 38 -11.04 -2.73 -8.52
C VAL A 38 -10.28 -2.29 -9.77
N MET A 39 -9.47 -1.23 -9.64
CA MET A 39 -8.39 -0.95 -10.57
C MET A 39 -7.08 -1.42 -9.95
N ALA A 40 -6.51 -2.48 -10.49
CA ALA A 40 -5.20 -3.01 -10.10
C ALA A 40 -4.11 -2.26 -10.86
N VAL A 41 -3.32 -1.45 -10.15
CA VAL A 41 -2.31 -0.56 -10.76
C VAL A 41 -0.91 -1.02 -10.36
N ASP A 42 -0.03 -1.16 -11.34
CA ASP A 42 1.41 -1.42 -11.12
C ASP A 42 2.24 -0.75 -12.22
N SER A 43 3.54 -0.60 -11.98
CA SER A 43 4.48 -0.11 -12.99
C SER A 43 4.78 -1.14 -14.07
N ARG A 44 4.42 -2.40 -13.86
CA ARG A 44 4.47 -3.51 -14.79
C ARG A 44 3.05 -3.97 -15.10
N LEU A 45 2.61 -3.74 -16.33
CA LEU A 45 1.26 -4.10 -16.75
C LEU A 45 0.97 -5.61 -16.60
N ASP A 46 1.95 -6.46 -16.93
CA ASP A 46 1.85 -7.92 -16.79
C ASP A 46 1.48 -8.32 -15.35
N SER A 47 2.13 -7.71 -14.36
CA SER A 47 1.89 -8.01 -12.95
C SER A 47 0.54 -7.46 -12.45
N ALA A 48 0.09 -6.32 -12.96
CA ALA A 48 -1.26 -5.79 -12.70
C ALA A 48 -2.33 -6.70 -13.33
N GLU A 49 -2.07 -7.18 -14.55
CA GLU A 49 -3.00 -8.07 -15.27
C GLU A 49 -3.13 -9.45 -14.60
N GLU A 50 -2.02 -10.02 -14.09
CA GLU A 50 -2.09 -11.23 -13.25
C GLU A 50 -3.06 -11.05 -12.08
N THR A 51 -2.98 -9.91 -11.38
CA THR A 51 -3.87 -9.61 -10.26
C THR A 51 -5.32 -9.44 -10.72
N ALA A 52 -5.53 -8.72 -11.82
CA ALA A 52 -6.86 -8.54 -12.39
C ALA A 52 -7.47 -9.85 -12.86
N ALA A 53 -6.66 -10.75 -13.47
CA ALA A 53 -7.10 -12.08 -13.88
C ALA A 53 -7.55 -12.92 -12.68
N LEU A 54 -6.83 -12.89 -11.56
CA LEU A 54 -7.23 -13.57 -10.32
C LEU A 54 -8.56 -13.05 -9.78
N VAL A 55 -8.76 -11.72 -9.79
CA VAL A 55 -10.03 -11.12 -9.35
C VAL A 55 -11.19 -11.54 -10.26
N ARG A 56 -10.98 -11.49 -11.57
CA ARG A 56 -12.03 -11.90 -12.55
C ARG A 56 -12.34 -13.40 -12.47
N ALA A 57 -11.35 -14.24 -12.19
CA ALA A 57 -11.57 -15.68 -11.99
C ALA A 57 -12.46 -15.97 -10.76
N ASP A 58 -12.40 -15.11 -9.73
CA ASP A 58 -13.29 -15.14 -8.56
C ASP A 58 -14.65 -14.44 -8.81
N GLY A 59 -14.95 -14.01 -10.04
CA GLY A 59 -16.20 -13.33 -10.39
C GLY A 59 -16.24 -11.84 -10.08
N GLY A 60 -15.14 -11.22 -9.70
CA GLY A 60 -15.03 -9.78 -9.43
C GLY A 60 -14.85 -8.94 -10.71
N ASP A 61 -15.13 -7.63 -10.62
CA ASP A 61 -14.84 -6.63 -11.66
C ASP A 61 -13.47 -6.00 -11.39
N CYS A 62 -12.49 -6.25 -12.27
CA CYS A 62 -11.15 -5.70 -12.14
C CYS A 62 -10.57 -5.29 -13.49
N LEU A 63 -10.03 -4.05 -13.51
CA LEU A 63 -9.25 -3.48 -14.59
C LEU A 63 -7.79 -3.40 -14.19
N ALA A 64 -6.87 -3.90 -15.02
CA ALA A 64 -5.44 -3.66 -14.86
C ALA A 64 -5.05 -2.34 -15.51
N PHE A 65 -4.14 -1.61 -14.88
CA PHE A 65 -3.63 -0.34 -15.41
C PHE A 65 -2.12 -0.21 -15.12
N GLU A 66 -1.36 0.20 -16.13
CA GLU A 66 0.07 0.50 -15.97
C GLU A 66 0.26 1.96 -15.53
N ALA A 67 0.91 2.16 -14.37
CA ALA A 67 1.29 3.50 -13.93
C ALA A 67 2.64 3.52 -13.23
N ASP A 68 3.53 4.40 -13.70
CA ASP A 68 4.77 4.74 -13.00
C ASP A 68 4.49 5.88 -12.01
N VAL A 69 4.49 5.57 -10.72
CA VAL A 69 4.20 6.54 -9.64
C VAL A 69 5.20 7.69 -9.56
N ARG A 70 6.36 7.59 -10.24
CA ARG A 70 7.35 8.66 -10.35
C ARG A 70 6.92 9.75 -11.31
N LYS A 71 5.94 9.46 -12.18
CA LYS A 71 5.42 10.35 -13.22
C LYS A 71 4.00 10.79 -12.88
N GLU A 72 3.82 12.05 -12.56
CA GLU A 72 2.50 12.60 -12.21
C GLU A 72 1.46 12.37 -13.33
N ALA A 73 1.84 12.56 -14.59
CA ALA A 73 0.95 12.35 -15.72
C ALA A 73 0.41 10.90 -15.80
N SER A 74 1.23 9.91 -15.40
CA SER A 74 0.82 8.51 -15.36
C SER A 74 -0.25 8.26 -14.27
N LEU A 75 -0.11 8.91 -13.12
CA LEU A 75 -1.10 8.86 -12.04
C LEU A 75 -2.41 9.58 -12.43
N ALA A 76 -2.30 10.75 -13.08
CA ALA A 76 -3.46 11.47 -13.60
C ALA A 76 -4.24 10.62 -14.62
N ALA A 77 -3.55 9.96 -15.55
CA ALA A 77 -4.16 9.07 -16.53
C ALA A 77 -4.86 7.87 -15.86
N CYS A 78 -4.25 7.28 -14.83
CA CYS A 78 -4.84 6.20 -14.04
C CYS A 78 -6.19 6.63 -13.41
N ILE A 79 -6.21 7.79 -12.76
CA ILE A 79 -7.40 8.34 -12.10
C ILE A 79 -8.49 8.67 -13.14
N ALA A 80 -8.12 9.27 -14.29
CA ALA A 80 -9.05 9.54 -15.38
C ALA A 80 -9.67 8.24 -15.93
N ALA A 81 -8.86 7.22 -16.16
CA ALA A 81 -9.35 5.92 -16.65
C ALA A 81 -10.36 5.26 -15.67
N ALA A 82 -10.16 5.39 -14.35
CA ALA A 82 -11.12 4.92 -13.36
C ALA A 82 -12.44 5.70 -13.43
N MET A 83 -12.38 7.01 -13.61
CA MET A 83 -13.56 7.87 -13.76
C MET A 83 -14.30 7.57 -15.07
N ASP A 84 -13.60 7.39 -16.17
CA ASP A 84 -14.19 7.02 -17.46
C ASP A 84 -14.92 5.67 -17.39
N ARG A 85 -14.37 4.72 -16.65
CA ARG A 85 -14.92 3.36 -16.52
C ARG A 85 -16.11 3.26 -15.56
N TRP A 86 -16.06 3.99 -14.42
CA TRP A 86 -17.03 3.79 -13.31
C TRP A 86 -17.68 5.08 -12.79
N ALA A 87 -17.27 6.25 -13.28
CA ALA A 87 -17.77 7.58 -12.91
C ALA A 87 -17.66 7.93 -11.42
N ARG A 88 -16.90 7.14 -10.64
CA ARG A 88 -16.67 7.37 -9.21
C ARG A 88 -15.40 6.68 -8.72
N ILE A 89 -14.81 7.22 -7.64
CA ILE A 89 -13.69 6.61 -6.92
C ILE A 89 -13.97 6.74 -5.42
N ASP A 90 -14.18 5.60 -4.75
CA ASP A 90 -14.49 5.57 -3.32
C ASP A 90 -13.25 5.32 -2.45
N VAL A 91 -12.29 4.55 -2.96
CA VAL A 91 -11.07 4.20 -2.21
C VAL A 91 -9.84 4.40 -3.09
N LEU A 92 -8.86 5.15 -2.56
CA LEU A 92 -7.49 5.13 -3.05
C LEU A 92 -6.62 4.41 -2.02
N HIS A 93 -6.05 3.27 -2.40
CA HIS A 93 -5.11 2.51 -1.57
C HIS A 93 -3.70 2.62 -2.16
N TYR A 94 -2.82 3.38 -1.51
CA TYR A 94 -1.43 3.55 -1.94
C TYR A 94 -0.52 2.58 -1.19
N ASN A 95 -0.17 1.48 -1.87
CA ASN A 95 0.62 0.38 -1.29
C ASN A 95 2.09 0.38 -1.73
N VAL A 96 2.46 1.18 -2.72
CA VAL A 96 3.81 1.15 -3.29
C VAL A 96 4.87 1.53 -2.25
N GLY A 97 6.00 0.82 -2.33
CA GLY A 97 7.16 1.16 -1.53
C GLY A 97 8.38 0.36 -1.96
N VAL A 98 9.55 0.98 -1.85
CA VAL A 98 10.84 0.36 -2.14
C VAL A 98 11.85 0.76 -1.05
N SER A 99 12.76 -0.14 -0.71
CA SER A 99 13.89 0.09 0.19
C SER A 99 15.15 -0.52 -0.43
N LEU A 100 15.59 -1.72 -0.02
CA LEU A 100 16.80 -2.37 -0.55
C LEU A 100 16.84 -2.46 -2.08
N GLY A 101 15.71 -2.75 -2.72
CA GLY A 101 15.61 -2.79 -4.18
C GLY A 101 15.80 -1.44 -4.86
N GLY A 102 15.77 -0.33 -4.11
CA GLY A 102 16.04 1.04 -4.58
C GLY A 102 17.40 1.57 -4.13
N GLY A 103 18.26 0.73 -3.56
CA GLY A 103 19.59 1.14 -3.09
C GLY A 103 19.60 1.80 -1.71
N ASP A 104 18.56 1.60 -0.88
CA ASP A 104 18.50 2.17 0.48
C ASP A 104 19.68 1.69 1.34
N ALA A 105 20.25 2.61 2.13
CA ALA A 105 21.44 2.36 2.90
C ALA A 105 21.45 3.16 4.22
N GLY A 106 22.51 3.01 5.01
CA GLY A 106 22.77 3.85 6.18
C GLY A 106 23.14 5.28 5.80
N VAL A 107 23.08 6.22 6.75
CA VAL A 107 23.26 7.67 6.50
C VAL A 107 24.58 8.01 5.84
N GLU A 108 25.65 7.26 6.12
CA GLU A 108 26.98 7.52 5.58
C GLU A 108 27.19 6.97 4.16
N THR A 109 26.28 6.09 3.69
CA THR A 109 26.49 5.31 2.46
C THR A 109 25.35 5.45 1.45
N ILE A 110 24.24 6.10 1.83
CA ILE A 110 23.13 6.39 0.92
C ILE A 110 23.59 7.34 -0.19
N THR A 111 23.22 7.03 -1.44
CA THR A 111 23.48 7.92 -2.57
C THR A 111 22.30 8.87 -2.82
N GLU A 112 22.54 10.04 -3.43
CA GLU A 112 21.46 10.97 -3.85
C GLU A 112 20.45 10.27 -4.75
N ASP A 113 20.91 9.53 -5.75
CA ASP A 113 20.03 8.80 -6.69
C ASP A 113 19.12 7.80 -5.97
N ALA A 114 19.65 7.06 -5.01
CA ALA A 114 18.85 6.10 -4.22
C ALA A 114 17.83 6.83 -3.33
N PHE A 115 18.25 7.91 -2.67
CA PHE A 115 17.35 8.74 -1.86
C PHE A 115 16.22 9.35 -2.70
N ASP A 116 16.55 9.91 -3.85
CA ASP A 116 15.59 10.53 -4.76
C ASP A 116 14.62 9.50 -5.34
N LEU A 117 15.13 8.33 -5.77
CA LEU A 117 14.29 7.25 -6.25
C LEU A 117 13.29 6.77 -5.19
N ILE A 118 13.78 6.51 -3.97
CA ILE A 118 12.95 6.03 -2.86
C ILE A 118 11.93 7.09 -2.46
N SER A 119 12.34 8.36 -2.39
CA SER A 119 11.46 9.48 -2.07
C SER A 119 10.39 9.69 -3.15
N ALA A 120 10.76 9.57 -4.43
CA ALA A 120 9.83 9.68 -5.53
C ALA A 120 8.76 8.58 -5.51
N ILE A 121 9.16 7.34 -5.21
CA ILE A 121 8.25 6.19 -5.16
C ILE A 121 7.40 6.19 -3.89
N ASN A 122 8.04 6.29 -2.72
CA ASN A 122 7.36 6.05 -1.44
C ASN A 122 6.50 7.22 -0.99
N LEU A 123 6.89 8.45 -1.31
CA LEU A 123 6.23 9.65 -0.78
C LEU A 123 5.63 10.54 -1.88
N ARG A 124 6.46 11.05 -2.81
CA ARG A 124 5.98 11.99 -3.84
C ARG A 124 4.86 11.38 -4.68
N GLY A 125 4.98 10.12 -5.09
CA GLY A 125 3.94 9.42 -5.86
C GLY A 125 2.60 9.36 -5.12
N CYS A 126 2.63 9.13 -3.81
CA CYS A 126 1.41 9.15 -2.97
C CYS A 126 0.76 10.54 -2.97
N ILE A 127 1.56 11.59 -2.78
CA ILE A 127 1.09 12.98 -2.77
C ILE A 127 0.44 13.33 -4.13
N MET A 128 1.08 12.94 -5.24
CA MET A 128 0.55 13.19 -6.58
C MET A 128 -0.72 12.40 -6.86
N ALA A 129 -0.82 11.14 -6.42
CA ALA A 129 -2.07 10.37 -6.53
C ALA A 129 -3.22 11.05 -5.75
N CYS A 130 -2.95 11.49 -4.53
CA CYS A 130 -3.93 12.23 -3.73
C CYS A 130 -4.34 13.56 -4.38
N LYS A 131 -3.40 14.29 -4.99
CA LYS A 131 -3.69 15.54 -5.72
C LYS A 131 -4.79 15.35 -6.77
N HIS A 132 -4.77 14.24 -7.50
CA HIS A 132 -5.72 13.98 -8.57
C HIS A 132 -7.04 13.35 -8.08
N VAL A 133 -7.02 12.54 -7.02
CA VAL A 133 -8.25 11.87 -6.53
C VAL A 133 -9.07 12.75 -5.59
N LEU A 134 -8.44 13.60 -4.77
CA LEU A 134 -9.14 14.39 -3.76
C LEU A 134 -10.22 15.33 -4.32
N PRO A 135 -10.05 16.04 -5.45
CA PRO A 135 -11.11 16.84 -6.03
C PRO A 135 -12.37 16.02 -6.35
N ILE A 136 -12.17 14.78 -6.83
CA ILE A 136 -13.26 13.84 -7.15
C ILE A 136 -14.00 13.43 -5.86
N MET A 137 -13.26 12.99 -4.84
CA MET A 137 -13.82 12.58 -3.56
C MET A 137 -14.55 13.72 -2.84
N ARG A 138 -14.01 14.95 -2.90
CA ARG A 138 -14.70 16.16 -2.38
C ARG A 138 -16.02 16.45 -3.08
N ALA A 139 -16.04 16.34 -4.42
CA ALA A 139 -17.27 16.49 -5.20
C ALA A 139 -18.30 15.41 -4.87
N GLN A 140 -17.85 14.19 -4.59
CA GLN A 140 -18.68 13.07 -4.15
C GLN A 140 -19.19 13.23 -2.70
N LYS A 141 -18.57 14.11 -1.89
CA LYS A 141 -18.75 14.20 -0.44
C LYS A 141 -18.52 12.88 0.28
N SER A 142 -17.64 12.06 -0.27
CA SER A 142 -17.30 10.74 0.25
C SER A 142 -16.00 10.25 -0.39
N GLY A 143 -15.16 9.61 0.40
CA GLY A 143 -13.93 8.98 -0.08
C GLY A 143 -13.09 8.42 1.06
N VAL A 144 -12.23 7.48 0.73
CA VAL A 144 -11.26 6.89 1.68
C VAL A 144 -9.87 6.83 1.05
N ILE A 145 -8.91 7.43 1.72
CA ILE A 145 -7.48 7.32 1.38
C ILE A 145 -6.83 6.38 2.39
N LEU A 146 -6.19 5.31 1.89
CA LEU A 146 -5.39 4.40 2.70
C LEU A 146 -3.94 4.42 2.21
N THR A 147 -3.02 4.71 3.11
CA THR A 147 -1.58 4.69 2.82
C THR A 147 -0.92 3.55 3.58
N ILE A 148 -0.01 2.85 2.90
CA ILE A 148 0.82 1.81 3.53
C ILE A 148 2.15 2.42 3.94
N SER A 149 2.29 2.70 5.23
CA SER A 149 3.56 3.05 5.85
C SER A 149 4.31 1.78 6.29
N SER A 150 4.89 1.75 7.45
CA SER A 150 5.59 0.61 8.06
C SER A 150 5.87 0.89 9.52
N VAL A 151 5.99 -0.15 10.35
CA VAL A 151 6.57 -0.04 11.70
C VAL A 151 8.00 0.53 11.67
N ALA A 152 8.72 0.38 10.55
CA ALA A 152 10.04 0.96 10.34
C ALA A 152 10.07 2.50 10.49
N ALA A 153 8.93 3.18 10.35
CA ALA A 153 8.80 4.62 10.63
C ALA A 153 9.15 4.95 12.10
N PHE A 154 8.88 4.02 13.02
CA PHE A 154 9.00 4.22 14.47
C PHE A 154 10.09 3.36 15.11
N GLU A 155 10.34 2.16 14.60
CA GLU A 155 11.39 1.26 15.10
C GLU A 155 12.81 1.71 14.74
N ASN A 156 13.81 1.13 15.40
CA ASN A 156 15.18 1.19 14.93
C ASN A 156 15.29 0.41 13.60
N TYR A 157 15.53 1.14 12.52
CA TYR A 157 15.62 0.61 11.16
C TYR A 157 16.93 1.07 10.51
N PRO A 158 17.71 0.15 9.90
CA PRO A 158 19.08 0.48 9.47
C PRO A 158 19.15 1.36 8.21
N TYR A 159 18.05 1.49 7.46
CA TYR A 159 18.04 2.19 6.17
C TYR A 159 17.28 3.50 6.28
N VAL A 160 17.90 4.60 5.82
CA VAL A 160 17.43 5.95 6.16
C VAL A 160 16.30 6.46 5.29
N ALA A 161 16.35 6.22 3.97
CA ALA A 161 15.37 6.77 3.03
C ALA A 161 13.98 6.12 3.20
N TYR A 162 13.92 4.81 3.37
CA TYR A 162 12.66 4.10 3.64
C TYR A 162 12.02 4.56 4.93
N LYS A 163 12.82 4.59 6.03
CA LYS A 163 12.33 5.07 7.33
C LYS A 163 11.77 6.48 7.23
N ALA A 164 12.53 7.41 6.65
CA ALA A 164 12.13 8.81 6.53
C ALA A 164 10.84 8.97 5.69
N THR A 165 10.78 8.31 4.52
CA THR A 165 9.62 8.41 3.64
C THR A 165 8.37 7.76 4.24
N LYS A 166 8.49 6.65 4.98
CA LYS A 166 7.36 5.99 5.65
C LYS A 166 6.87 6.80 6.84
N ALA A 167 7.73 7.49 7.58
CA ALA A 167 7.34 8.45 8.61
C ALA A 167 6.63 9.67 8.01
N ALA A 168 7.15 10.20 6.90
CA ALA A 168 6.52 11.32 6.20
C ALA A 168 5.12 10.99 5.67
N LEU A 169 4.88 9.74 5.21
CA LEU A 169 3.54 9.30 4.80
C LEU A 169 2.52 9.38 5.94
N VAL A 170 2.92 9.07 7.16
CA VAL A 170 2.05 9.19 8.35
C VAL A 170 1.63 10.65 8.56
N ALA A 171 2.60 11.56 8.58
CA ALA A 171 2.33 12.99 8.74
C ALA A 171 1.47 13.54 7.59
N PHE A 172 1.77 13.16 6.34
CA PHE A 172 0.98 13.53 5.17
C PHE A 172 -0.46 13.03 5.27
N THR A 173 -0.67 11.77 5.64
CA THR A 173 -2.02 11.19 5.72
C THR A 173 -2.87 11.88 6.79
N LYS A 174 -2.29 12.24 7.94
CA LYS A 174 -2.98 13.05 8.96
C LYS A 174 -3.38 14.42 8.44
N GLN A 175 -2.53 15.07 7.66
CA GLN A 175 -2.85 16.35 7.02
C GLN A 175 -3.98 16.21 6.00
N VAL A 176 -3.95 15.14 5.18
CA VAL A 176 -5.07 14.84 4.25
C VAL A 176 -6.37 14.61 5.01
N ALA A 177 -6.33 13.85 6.11
CA ALA A 177 -7.51 13.58 6.94
C ALA A 177 -8.18 14.88 7.43
N ILE A 178 -7.44 15.76 8.07
CA ILE A 178 -8.03 16.99 8.65
C ILE A 178 -8.48 17.97 7.59
N GLN A 179 -7.76 18.11 6.47
CA GLN A 179 -8.11 19.04 5.40
C GLN A 179 -9.36 18.65 4.62
N ASN A 180 -9.77 17.37 4.67
CA ASN A 180 -10.87 16.85 3.85
C ASN A 180 -12.02 16.27 4.68
N ALA A 181 -11.94 16.36 6.02
CA ALA A 181 -12.97 15.85 6.93
C ALA A 181 -14.34 16.48 6.68
N ALA A 182 -14.40 17.79 6.44
CA ALA A 182 -15.64 18.51 6.16
C ALA A 182 -16.33 18.07 4.85
N ASP A 183 -15.57 17.44 3.95
CA ASP A 183 -16.08 16.88 2.70
C ASP A 183 -16.41 15.38 2.80
N GLY A 184 -16.38 14.80 4.01
CA GLY A 184 -16.68 13.38 4.21
C GLY A 184 -15.58 12.45 3.71
N VAL A 185 -14.36 12.96 3.46
CA VAL A 185 -13.22 12.14 3.04
C VAL A 185 -12.39 11.75 4.26
N ARG A 186 -12.15 10.45 4.42
CA ARG A 186 -11.31 9.88 5.48
C ARG A 186 -9.93 9.51 4.94
N ALA A 187 -8.91 9.66 5.75
CA ALA A 187 -7.56 9.19 5.39
C ALA A 187 -6.90 8.51 6.59
N ASN A 188 -6.39 7.30 6.38
CA ASN A 188 -5.78 6.50 7.44
C ASN A 188 -4.50 5.82 6.93
N THR A 189 -3.58 5.54 7.85
CA THR A 189 -2.32 4.85 7.57
C THR A 189 -2.33 3.48 8.20
N ILE A 190 -1.94 2.46 7.44
CA ILE A 190 -1.66 1.12 7.96
C ILE A 190 -0.14 0.97 8.11
N LEU A 191 0.30 0.37 9.21
CA LEU A 191 1.69 0.14 9.56
C LEU A 191 1.97 -1.36 9.60
N PRO A 192 2.27 -2.02 8.46
CA PRO A 192 2.65 -3.42 8.48
C PRO A 192 3.97 -3.61 9.25
N GLY A 193 4.01 -4.68 10.05
CA GLY A 193 5.21 -5.16 10.72
C GLY A 193 6.01 -6.14 9.87
N LEU A 194 6.47 -7.21 10.50
CA LEU A 194 7.24 -8.26 9.83
C LEU A 194 6.30 -9.20 9.09
N MET A 195 5.93 -8.82 7.85
CA MET A 195 5.06 -9.60 6.98
C MET A 195 5.84 -10.61 6.15
N ASP A 196 5.25 -11.80 5.93
CA ASP A 196 5.78 -12.79 4.99
C ASP A 196 5.26 -12.49 3.57
N THR A 197 6.02 -11.71 2.84
CA THR A 197 5.70 -11.29 1.47
C THR A 197 6.95 -11.36 0.59
N PRO A 198 6.81 -11.48 -0.74
CA PRO A 198 7.94 -11.50 -1.67
C PRO A 198 8.88 -10.29 -1.51
N MET A 199 8.33 -9.09 -1.36
CA MET A 199 9.13 -7.89 -1.12
C MET A 199 9.92 -7.97 0.19
N ALA A 200 9.32 -8.52 1.25
CA ALA A 200 9.92 -8.48 2.58
C ALA A 200 10.90 -9.61 2.84
N VAL A 201 10.65 -10.81 2.32
CA VAL A 201 11.46 -12.00 2.59
C VAL A 201 12.36 -12.32 1.40
N ASP A 202 11.80 -12.51 0.20
CA ASP A 202 12.56 -12.94 -0.98
C ASP A 202 13.59 -11.90 -1.43
N THR A 203 13.26 -10.59 -1.34
CA THR A 203 14.24 -9.54 -1.66
C THR A 203 15.43 -9.57 -0.71
N ARG A 204 15.19 -9.81 0.59
CA ARG A 204 16.29 -9.94 1.57
C ARG A 204 17.09 -11.19 1.37
N ALA A 205 16.45 -12.31 1.08
CA ALA A 205 17.12 -13.58 0.77
C ALA A 205 18.09 -13.41 -0.41
N ARG A 206 17.61 -12.79 -1.51
CA ARG A 206 18.47 -12.46 -2.67
C ARG A 206 19.59 -11.49 -2.32
N ALA A 207 19.30 -10.41 -1.59
CA ALA A 207 20.30 -9.39 -1.24
C ALA A 207 21.41 -9.94 -0.31
N SER A 208 21.09 -10.90 0.56
CA SER A 208 22.05 -11.52 1.48
C SER A 208 22.63 -12.85 1.00
N ASN A 209 22.18 -13.34 -0.17
CA ASN A 209 22.50 -14.67 -0.71
C ASN A 209 22.27 -15.80 0.32
N ARG A 210 21.12 -15.74 1.03
CA ARG A 210 20.72 -16.70 2.06
C ARG A 210 19.41 -17.38 1.70
N PRO A 211 19.16 -18.61 2.18
CA PRO A 211 17.88 -19.30 2.01
C PRO A 211 16.71 -18.45 2.53
N ARG A 212 15.60 -18.46 1.78
CA ARG A 212 14.37 -17.73 2.15
C ARG A 212 13.86 -18.14 3.53
N ASP A 213 13.87 -19.43 3.83
CA ASP A 213 13.32 -19.98 5.07
C ASP A 213 14.10 -19.53 6.30
N GLU A 214 15.42 -19.35 6.18
CA GLU A 214 16.23 -18.78 7.26
C GLU A 214 15.83 -17.33 7.53
N ILE A 215 15.71 -16.52 6.48
CA ILE A 215 15.25 -15.12 6.61
C ILE A 215 13.84 -15.07 7.21
N ALA A 216 12.95 -15.96 6.77
CA ALA A 216 11.58 -16.02 7.31
C ALA A 216 11.57 -16.39 8.79
N ALA A 217 12.36 -17.40 9.20
CA ALA A 217 12.45 -17.84 10.59
C ALA A 217 13.04 -16.75 11.51
N GLU A 218 14.12 -16.07 11.10
CA GLU A 218 14.71 -14.96 11.87
C GLU A 218 13.72 -13.82 12.05
N ARG A 219 12.95 -13.51 11.03
CA ARG A 219 11.91 -12.48 11.10
C ARG A 219 10.76 -12.88 12.01
N ALA A 220 10.31 -14.14 11.89
CA ALA A 220 9.23 -14.68 12.72
C ALA A 220 9.58 -14.63 14.21
N ALA A 221 10.79 -14.99 14.58
CA ALA A 221 11.27 -14.97 15.97
C ALA A 221 11.23 -13.59 16.63
N ARG A 222 11.18 -12.51 15.82
CA ARG A 222 11.10 -11.14 16.29
C ARG A 222 9.66 -10.65 16.52
N VAL A 223 8.64 -11.40 16.12
CA VAL A 223 7.23 -11.03 16.29
C VAL A 223 6.73 -11.50 17.66
N PRO A 224 6.27 -10.61 18.55
CA PRO A 224 5.78 -11.01 19.87
C PRO A 224 4.60 -11.98 19.80
N LEU A 225 3.64 -11.72 18.92
CA LEU A 225 2.44 -12.54 18.81
C LEU A 225 2.77 -13.91 18.18
N ARG A 226 2.89 -14.94 19.02
CA ARG A 226 3.11 -16.35 18.64
C ARG A 226 4.42 -16.61 17.89
N GLY A 227 5.39 -15.70 17.85
CA GLY A 227 6.63 -15.88 17.07
C GLY A 227 6.38 -16.16 15.59
N LYS A 228 5.36 -15.56 14.99
CA LYS A 228 4.95 -15.80 13.61
C LYS A 228 4.77 -14.49 12.86
N GLN A 229 5.34 -14.40 11.65
CA GLN A 229 5.11 -13.26 10.77
C GLN A 229 3.62 -13.13 10.41
N GLY A 230 3.16 -11.89 10.20
CA GLY A 230 1.89 -11.63 9.57
C GLY A 230 1.91 -11.99 8.09
N SER A 231 0.75 -12.16 7.51
CA SER A 231 0.53 -12.39 6.08
C SER A 231 0.03 -11.14 5.37
N ALA A 232 0.10 -11.10 4.07
CA ALA A 232 -0.51 -10.03 3.28
C ALA A 232 -2.03 -9.90 3.51
N TRP A 233 -2.69 -11.00 3.89
CA TRP A 233 -4.13 -11.01 4.21
C TRP A 233 -4.45 -10.25 5.49
N ASP A 234 -3.54 -10.21 6.47
CA ASP A 234 -3.74 -9.41 7.69
C ASP A 234 -3.77 -7.92 7.35
N VAL A 235 -2.89 -7.47 6.45
CA VAL A 235 -2.90 -6.09 5.92
C VAL A 235 -4.16 -5.83 5.09
N ALA A 236 -4.55 -6.76 4.21
CA ALA A 236 -5.74 -6.64 3.38
C ALA A 236 -7.03 -6.56 4.22
N ASN A 237 -7.13 -7.32 5.31
CA ASN A 237 -8.28 -7.28 6.22
C ASN A 237 -8.36 -5.96 6.99
N ALA A 238 -7.23 -5.42 7.43
CA ALA A 238 -7.17 -4.09 8.06
C ALA A 238 -7.56 -2.98 7.04
N ALA A 239 -7.08 -3.07 5.81
CA ALA A 239 -7.45 -2.16 4.73
C ALA A 239 -8.95 -2.24 4.42
N LEU A 240 -9.52 -3.45 4.35
CA LEU A 240 -10.96 -3.66 4.16
C LEU A 240 -11.80 -2.99 5.25
N PHE A 241 -11.44 -3.19 6.52
CA PHE A 241 -12.13 -2.54 7.63
C PHE A 241 -12.09 -1.02 7.50
N LEU A 242 -10.92 -0.43 7.30
CA LEU A 242 -10.77 1.02 7.17
C LEU A 242 -11.44 1.60 5.92
N ALA A 243 -11.55 0.82 4.83
CA ALA A 243 -12.24 1.23 3.60
C ALA A 243 -13.77 1.16 3.72
N SER A 244 -14.28 0.31 4.60
CA SER A 244 -15.71 0.05 4.75
C SER A 244 -16.45 1.14 5.56
N ASP A 245 -17.77 1.07 5.52
CA ASP A 245 -18.64 1.97 6.29
C ASP A 245 -18.63 1.66 7.80
N GLU A 246 -18.06 0.53 8.22
CA GLU A 246 -17.82 0.23 9.65
C GLU A 246 -16.81 1.19 10.29
N ALA A 247 -15.94 1.81 9.48
CA ALA A 247 -14.93 2.76 9.94
C ALA A 247 -15.30 4.23 9.70
N GLN A 248 -16.59 4.58 9.59
CA GLN A 248 -17.07 5.93 9.24
C GLN A 248 -16.57 7.03 10.21
N PHE A 249 -16.30 6.69 11.45
CA PHE A 249 -15.82 7.64 12.47
C PHE A 249 -14.32 7.53 12.73
N ILE A 250 -13.56 6.89 11.79
CA ILE A 250 -12.13 6.68 11.91
C ILE A 250 -11.42 7.42 10.78
N THR A 251 -10.67 8.48 11.14
CA THR A 251 -9.80 9.24 10.22
C THR A 251 -8.55 9.72 10.94
N GLY A 252 -7.43 9.82 10.26
CA GLY A 252 -6.13 10.23 10.80
C GLY A 252 -5.44 9.17 11.66
N VAL A 253 -5.94 7.93 11.69
CA VAL A 253 -5.36 6.87 12.53
C VAL A 253 -4.09 6.28 11.90
N GLU A 254 -3.19 5.86 12.76
CA GLU A 254 -2.08 4.97 12.48
C GLU A 254 -2.44 3.58 13.02
N LEU A 255 -2.69 2.62 12.14
CA LEU A 255 -3.08 1.28 12.54
C LEU A 255 -1.93 0.29 12.37
N PRO A 256 -1.23 -0.11 13.45
CA PRO A 256 -0.24 -1.17 13.37
C PRO A 256 -0.90 -2.52 13.05
N VAL A 257 -0.29 -3.25 12.11
CA VAL A 257 -0.59 -4.64 11.79
C VAL A 257 0.72 -5.41 11.91
N ASP A 258 1.17 -5.62 13.13
CA ASP A 258 2.57 -5.91 13.42
C ASP A 258 2.81 -7.04 14.45
N GLY A 259 1.74 -7.64 14.96
CA GLY A 259 1.84 -8.67 16.00
C GLY A 259 2.44 -8.17 17.31
N GLY A 260 2.29 -6.87 17.62
CA GLY A 260 2.77 -6.24 18.85
C GLY A 260 4.23 -5.77 18.82
N ALA A 261 4.83 -5.65 17.63
CA ALA A 261 6.23 -5.25 17.51
C ALA A 261 6.50 -3.85 18.09
N LEU A 262 5.57 -2.90 17.91
CA LEU A 262 5.73 -1.52 18.39
C LEU A 262 5.50 -1.31 19.91
N VAL A 263 4.98 -2.30 20.63
CA VAL A 263 4.67 -2.19 22.06
C VAL A 263 5.55 -3.05 22.97
N ARG A 264 6.61 -3.62 22.41
CA ARG A 264 7.61 -4.42 23.15
C ARG A 264 8.77 -3.56 23.65
#